data_84a55156af3a47a0d495d70237b69d58
#
_entry.id   84a55156af3a47a0d495d70237b69d58
#
_cell.length_a   1.000
_cell.length_b   1.000
_cell.length_c   1.000
_cell.angle_alpha   90.00
_cell.angle_beta   90.00
_cell.angle_gamma   90.00
#
_symmetry.space_group_name_H-M   'P 1'
#
loop_
_entity.id
_entity.type
_entity.pdbx_description
1 polymer ?
#
loop_
_entity_poly.entity_id
_entity_poly.type
_entity_poly.pdbx_seq_one_letter_code
_entity_poly.pdbx_strand_id
1 'polypeptide(L)'
;GHGKSSGTPGFVPAFSAFTDGVEALLAQVKARHPGLPLILIGHSMGGLISATHLLSHQAEYAGAILSGPAIKPAEEPSRLMIFISRLLSRLLPKMGVLGLDANGVSRDPKVVSDYLADPLVYTGKISARLAKEMFEAMHRVQAEARTIRVPMLILHGAEDSLAAPEGSQY
;
A
#
# COMPACT_ATOMS: atom_id res chain seq x y z
N GLY A 1 -0.40 13.57 0.99
CA GLY A 1 -1.84 13.53 1.01
C GLY A 1 -2.44 13.04 -0.27
N HIS A 2 -3.63 12.48 -0.18
CA HIS A 2 -4.43 12.05 -1.32
C HIS A 2 -5.82 12.68 -1.22
N GLY A 3 -6.42 13.03 -2.34
CA GLY A 3 -7.73 13.69 -2.38
C GLY A 3 -7.70 15.03 -1.61
N LYS A 4 -8.57 15.17 -0.62
CA LYS A 4 -8.66 16.36 0.24
C LYS A 4 -7.70 16.37 1.43
N SER A 5 -6.86 15.34 1.59
CA SER A 5 -5.87 15.29 2.68
C SER A 5 -4.75 16.30 2.46
N SER A 6 -4.23 16.86 3.55
CA SER A 6 -3.06 17.75 3.52
C SER A 6 -1.77 16.99 3.17
N GLY A 7 -0.74 17.74 2.82
CA GLY A 7 0.59 17.21 2.51
C GLY A 7 0.90 17.20 1.01
N THR A 8 2.08 16.73 0.65
CA THR A 8 2.53 16.64 -0.75
C THR A 8 1.95 15.36 -1.37
N PRO A 9 1.20 15.47 -2.48
CA PRO A 9 0.69 14.29 -3.18
C PRO A 9 1.83 13.34 -3.59
N GLY A 10 1.60 12.03 -3.44
CA GLY A 10 2.57 11.00 -3.80
C GLY A 10 3.86 10.99 -2.95
N PHE A 11 3.86 11.63 -1.78
CA PHE A 11 5.01 11.67 -0.87
C PHE A 11 4.64 11.27 0.55
N VAL A 12 5.51 10.52 1.20
CA VAL A 12 5.50 10.23 2.63
C VAL A 12 6.94 10.25 3.16
N PRO A 13 7.20 10.74 4.37
CA PRO A 13 8.56 10.80 4.93
C PRO A 13 9.13 9.40 5.26
N ALA A 14 8.28 8.50 5.76
CA ALA A 14 8.59 7.12 6.11
C ALA A 14 7.32 6.28 6.00
N PHE A 15 7.45 4.97 5.76
CA PHE A 15 6.29 4.06 5.68
C PHE A 15 5.52 3.98 7.01
N SER A 16 6.22 4.17 8.14
CA SER A 16 5.60 4.21 9.46
C SER A 16 4.49 5.25 9.58
N ALA A 17 4.57 6.37 8.85
CA ALA A 17 3.50 7.37 8.87
C ALA A 17 2.13 6.81 8.44
N PHE A 18 2.11 5.77 7.60
CA PHE A 18 0.87 5.08 7.26
C PHE A 18 0.41 4.15 8.39
N THR A 19 1.31 3.36 8.97
CA THR A 19 0.96 2.45 10.09
C THR A 19 0.57 3.22 11.33
N ASP A 20 1.23 4.34 11.64
CA ASP A 20 0.87 5.26 12.73
C ASP A 20 -0.55 5.81 12.52
N GLY A 21 -0.93 6.11 11.27
CA GLY A 21 -2.29 6.50 10.90
C GLY A 21 -3.32 5.39 11.16
N VAL A 22 -2.97 4.14 10.87
CA VAL A 22 -3.82 2.97 11.18
C VAL A 22 -3.97 2.82 12.70
N GLU A 23 -2.90 2.97 13.47
CA GLU A 23 -2.94 2.90 14.95
C GLU A 23 -3.82 4.00 15.54
N ALA A 24 -3.70 5.22 15.03
CA ALA A 24 -4.54 6.33 15.48
C ALA A 24 -6.03 6.08 15.17
N LEU A 25 -6.34 5.52 13.98
CA LEU A 25 -7.71 5.11 13.64
C LEU A 25 -8.20 3.97 14.54
N LEU A 26 -7.37 2.95 14.76
CA LEU A 26 -7.68 1.81 15.62
C LEU A 26 -8.05 2.28 17.04
N ALA A 27 -7.26 3.19 17.62
CA ALA A 27 -7.54 3.76 18.94
C ALA A 27 -8.92 4.44 18.99
N GLN A 28 -9.27 5.22 17.95
CA GLN A 28 -10.57 5.89 17.87
C GLN A 28 -11.72 4.88 17.70
N VAL A 29 -11.54 3.84 16.88
CA VAL A 29 -12.56 2.79 16.66
C VAL A 29 -12.81 2.03 17.99
N LYS A 30 -11.77 1.64 18.70
CA LYS A 30 -11.89 0.97 20.00
C LYS A 30 -12.60 1.82 21.04
N ALA A 31 -12.31 3.12 21.08
CA ALA A 31 -12.97 4.04 22.01
C ALA A 31 -14.47 4.21 21.71
N ARG A 32 -14.85 4.22 20.41
CA ARG A 32 -16.25 4.37 19.98
C ARG A 32 -17.05 3.07 20.03
N HIS A 33 -16.38 1.94 19.86
CA HIS A 33 -16.99 0.62 19.72
C HIS A 33 -16.30 -0.41 20.63
N PRO A 34 -16.34 -0.23 21.95
CA PRO A 34 -15.65 -1.12 22.89
C PRO A 34 -16.21 -2.55 22.81
N GLY A 35 -15.32 -3.52 22.81
CA GLY A 35 -15.67 -4.94 22.85
C GLY A 35 -16.13 -5.55 21.52
N LEU A 36 -16.27 -4.78 20.44
CA LEU A 36 -16.59 -5.36 19.14
C LEU A 36 -15.37 -5.99 18.46
N PRO A 37 -15.54 -7.13 17.78
CA PRO A 37 -14.47 -7.70 16.97
C PRO A 37 -14.15 -6.79 15.78
N LEU A 38 -12.86 -6.54 15.54
CA LEU A 38 -12.40 -5.66 14.47
C LEU A 38 -11.86 -6.47 13.29
N ILE A 39 -12.26 -6.09 12.09
CA ILE A 39 -11.74 -6.64 10.84
C ILE A 39 -10.97 -5.54 10.12
N LEU A 40 -9.70 -5.80 9.82
CA LEU A 40 -8.86 -4.88 9.05
C LEU A 40 -9.04 -5.15 7.55
N ILE A 41 -9.39 -4.12 6.78
CA ILE A 41 -9.57 -4.25 5.33
C ILE A 41 -8.57 -3.31 4.63
N GLY A 42 -7.80 -3.86 3.69
CA GLY A 42 -6.85 -3.10 2.88
C GLY A 42 -6.89 -3.46 1.40
N HIS A 43 -6.86 -2.44 0.54
CA HIS A 43 -6.80 -2.62 -0.91
C HIS A 43 -5.50 -2.05 -1.48
N SER A 44 -4.86 -2.75 -2.41
CA SER A 44 -3.65 -2.32 -3.13
C SER A 44 -2.55 -1.88 -2.15
N MET A 45 -2.08 -0.64 -2.21
CA MET A 45 -1.14 -0.07 -1.22
C MET A 45 -1.70 -0.13 0.21
N GLY A 46 -3.02 0.03 0.40
CA GLY A 46 -3.67 -0.17 1.69
C GLY A 46 -3.56 -1.62 2.19
N GLY A 47 -3.51 -2.59 1.28
CA GLY A 47 -3.22 -4.00 1.59
C GLY A 47 -1.79 -4.19 2.11
N LEU A 48 -0.80 -3.53 1.50
CA LEU A 48 0.58 -3.51 1.98
C LEU A 48 0.70 -2.84 3.36
N ILE A 49 0.02 -1.71 3.56
CA ILE A 49 -0.03 -1.02 4.86
C ILE A 49 -0.64 -1.93 5.92
N SER A 50 -1.78 -2.57 5.61
CA SER A 50 -2.45 -3.50 6.51
C SER A 50 -1.57 -4.70 6.86
N ALA A 51 -0.94 -5.34 5.87
CA ALA A 51 -0.02 -6.45 6.09
C ALA A 51 1.18 -6.03 6.97
N THR A 52 1.78 -4.86 6.70
CA THR A 52 2.88 -4.32 7.50
C THR A 52 2.45 -4.05 8.94
N HIS A 53 1.26 -3.49 9.15
CA HIS A 53 0.70 -3.23 10.47
C HIS A 53 0.42 -4.54 11.24
N LEU A 54 -0.09 -5.57 10.58
CA LEU A 54 -0.37 -6.88 11.17
C LEU A 54 0.89 -7.59 11.68
N LEU A 55 2.07 -7.34 11.13
CA LEU A 55 3.32 -7.92 11.63
C LEU A 55 3.54 -7.66 13.13
N SER A 56 3.03 -6.53 13.63
CA SER A 56 3.22 -6.11 15.03
C SER A 56 1.92 -6.01 15.82
N HIS A 57 0.77 -5.87 15.16
CA HIS A 57 -0.51 -5.53 15.80
C HIS A 57 -1.64 -6.53 15.49
N GLN A 58 -1.33 -7.73 15.02
CA GLN A 58 -2.35 -8.71 14.63
C GLN A 58 -3.31 -9.12 15.76
N ALA A 59 -2.86 -9.08 17.02
CA ALA A 59 -3.69 -9.41 18.18
C ALA A 59 -4.87 -8.43 18.40
N GLU A 60 -4.85 -7.28 17.73
CA GLU A 60 -5.89 -6.26 17.80
C GLU A 60 -7.12 -6.59 16.93
N TYR A 61 -7.01 -7.59 16.05
CA TYR A 61 -8.01 -7.89 15.03
C TYR A 61 -8.53 -9.33 15.15
N ALA A 62 -9.82 -9.48 14.89
CA ALA A 62 -10.46 -10.79 14.75
C ALA A 62 -10.20 -11.41 13.36
N GLY A 63 -9.85 -10.59 12.37
CA GLY A 63 -9.53 -11.01 11.01
C GLY A 63 -9.03 -9.88 10.14
N ALA A 64 -8.57 -10.22 8.94
CA ALA A 64 -8.17 -9.23 7.94
C ALA A 64 -8.66 -9.63 6.54
N ILE A 65 -8.93 -8.63 5.69
CA ILE A 65 -9.28 -8.81 4.28
C ILE A 65 -8.32 -7.97 3.44
N LEU A 66 -7.56 -8.61 2.57
CA LEU A 66 -6.65 -7.95 1.66
C LEU A 66 -7.13 -8.13 0.21
N SER A 67 -7.32 -7.03 -0.49
CA SER A 67 -7.76 -7.02 -1.89
C SER A 67 -6.66 -6.48 -2.79
N GLY A 68 -6.14 -7.30 -3.71
CA GLY A 68 -5.02 -6.94 -4.60
C GLY A 68 -3.85 -6.31 -3.85
N PRO A 69 -3.35 -6.90 -2.72
CA PRO A 69 -2.37 -6.22 -1.88
C PRO A 69 -1.05 -6.03 -2.63
N ALA A 70 -0.51 -4.82 -2.59
CA ALA A 70 0.74 -4.47 -3.27
C ALA A 70 1.97 -5.02 -2.49
N ILE A 71 2.03 -6.35 -2.28
CA ILE A 71 3.11 -7.03 -1.57
C ILE A 71 4.29 -7.34 -2.51
N LYS A 72 4.01 -7.55 -3.80
CA LYS A 72 5.01 -7.76 -4.83
C LYS A 72 4.69 -6.88 -6.03
N PRO A 73 5.65 -6.14 -6.62
CA PRO A 73 5.40 -5.39 -7.85
C PRO A 73 5.22 -6.36 -9.02
N ALA A 74 4.41 -5.99 -10.02
CA ALA A 74 4.25 -6.80 -11.24
C ALA A 74 5.56 -6.93 -12.00
N GLU A 75 6.36 -5.87 -12.04
CA GLU A 75 7.72 -5.89 -12.61
C GLU A 75 8.76 -5.60 -11.52
N GLU A 76 9.71 -6.51 -11.35
CA GLU A 76 10.78 -6.31 -10.40
C GLU A 76 11.78 -5.27 -10.91
N PRO A 77 12.08 -4.21 -10.14
CA PRO A 77 13.05 -3.22 -10.55
C PRO A 77 14.47 -3.81 -10.58
N SER A 78 15.25 -3.41 -11.58
CA SER A 78 16.66 -3.82 -11.65
C SER A 78 17.45 -3.33 -10.43
N ARG A 79 18.55 -4.01 -10.11
CA ARG A 79 19.47 -3.62 -9.01
C ARG A 79 19.94 -2.16 -9.16
N LEU A 80 20.18 -1.73 -10.39
CA LEU A 80 20.58 -0.34 -10.67
C LEU A 80 19.44 0.64 -10.35
N MET A 81 18.19 0.32 -10.72
CA MET A 81 17.03 1.16 -10.36
C MET A 81 16.85 1.26 -8.85
N ILE A 82 17.02 0.15 -8.12
CA ILE A 82 16.95 0.15 -6.65
C ILE A 82 18.04 1.07 -6.07
N PHE A 83 19.27 0.98 -6.56
CA PHE A 83 20.38 1.84 -6.12
C PHE A 83 20.08 3.32 -6.39
N ILE A 84 19.67 3.65 -7.62
CA ILE A 84 19.30 5.01 -8.02
C ILE A 84 18.14 5.53 -7.16
N SER A 85 17.11 4.73 -6.92
CA SER A 85 15.96 5.14 -6.11
C SER A 85 16.34 5.46 -4.67
N ARG A 86 17.27 4.68 -4.08
CA ARG A 86 17.82 4.96 -2.74
C ARG A 86 18.58 6.28 -2.69
N LEU A 87 19.42 6.54 -3.69
CA LEU A 87 20.16 7.80 -3.79
C LEU A 87 19.22 9.00 -3.96
N LEU A 88 18.26 8.90 -4.88
CA LEU A 88 17.25 9.95 -5.11
C LEU A 88 16.36 10.16 -3.89
N SER A 89 15.96 9.09 -3.20
CA SER A 89 15.21 9.18 -1.95
C SER A 89 15.95 9.98 -0.87
N ARG A 90 17.27 9.94 -0.87
CA ARG A 90 18.11 10.69 0.08
C ARG A 90 18.32 12.15 -0.33
N LEU A 91 18.61 12.40 -1.60
CA LEU A 91 19.01 13.72 -2.12
C LEU A 91 17.81 14.55 -2.57
N LEU A 92 16.83 13.92 -3.22
CA LEU A 92 15.65 14.55 -3.82
C LEU A 92 14.38 13.76 -3.45
N PRO A 93 14.04 13.67 -2.15
CA PRO A 93 13.01 12.74 -1.64
C PRO A 93 11.61 12.97 -2.24
N LYS A 94 11.30 14.19 -2.64
CA LYS A 94 10.00 14.57 -3.24
C LYS A 94 9.97 14.47 -4.77
N MET A 95 11.11 14.14 -5.41
CA MET A 95 11.14 14.00 -6.87
C MET A 95 10.25 12.84 -7.33
N GLY A 96 9.33 13.11 -8.24
CA GLY A 96 8.45 12.09 -8.85
C GLY A 96 9.25 11.16 -9.75
N VAL A 97 9.24 9.86 -9.46
CA VAL A 97 10.06 8.86 -10.17
C VAL A 97 9.23 7.77 -10.83
N LEU A 98 8.08 7.38 -10.25
CA LEU A 98 7.28 6.26 -10.72
C LEU A 98 5.83 6.72 -10.96
N GLY A 99 5.37 6.62 -12.20
CA GLY A 99 3.95 6.75 -12.56
C GLY A 99 3.28 5.38 -12.56
N LEU A 100 2.04 5.32 -12.11
CA LEU A 100 1.21 4.14 -12.26
C LEU A 100 0.37 4.28 -13.52
N ASP A 101 0.30 3.22 -14.33
CA ASP A 101 -0.57 3.20 -15.50
C ASP A 101 -2.04 3.09 -15.04
N ALA A 102 -2.81 4.13 -15.29
CA ALA A 102 -4.23 4.15 -14.96
C ALA A 102 -5.04 3.05 -15.70
N ASN A 103 -4.57 2.57 -16.85
CA ASN A 103 -5.23 1.47 -17.54
C ASN A 103 -5.17 0.15 -16.76
N GLY A 104 -4.25 0.04 -15.82
CA GLY A 104 -4.15 -1.13 -14.94
C GLY A 104 -5.21 -1.19 -13.83
N VAL A 105 -6.01 -0.13 -13.61
CA VAL A 105 -7.01 -0.13 -12.53
C VAL A 105 -8.26 -0.93 -12.87
N SER A 106 -8.60 -1.06 -14.16
CA SER A 106 -9.77 -1.81 -14.63
C SER A 106 -9.64 -2.17 -16.12
N ARG A 107 -10.29 -3.26 -16.53
CA ARG A 107 -10.49 -3.60 -17.95
C ARG A 107 -11.64 -2.84 -18.59
N ASP A 108 -12.53 -2.26 -17.80
CA ASP A 108 -13.62 -1.43 -18.30
C ASP A 108 -13.10 -0.01 -18.62
N PRO A 109 -13.10 0.41 -19.90
CA PRO A 109 -12.61 1.74 -20.29
C PRO A 109 -13.38 2.88 -19.61
N LYS A 110 -14.66 2.65 -19.28
CA LYS A 110 -15.46 3.66 -18.57
C LYS A 110 -14.93 3.87 -17.15
N VAL A 111 -14.58 2.81 -16.42
CA VAL A 111 -13.99 2.90 -15.09
C VAL A 111 -12.65 3.63 -15.14
N VAL A 112 -11.80 3.33 -16.13
CA VAL A 112 -10.53 4.04 -16.33
C VAL A 112 -10.76 5.52 -16.61
N SER A 113 -11.73 5.85 -17.48
CA SER A 113 -12.08 7.24 -17.79
C SER A 113 -12.60 7.98 -16.55
N ASP A 114 -13.50 7.38 -15.78
CA ASP A 114 -14.04 7.96 -14.56
C ASP A 114 -12.93 8.17 -13.50
N TYR A 115 -12.01 7.21 -13.36
CA TYR A 115 -10.83 7.32 -12.49
C TYR A 115 -9.93 8.49 -12.86
N LEU A 116 -9.65 8.68 -14.15
CA LEU A 116 -8.81 9.78 -14.65
C LEU A 116 -9.51 11.14 -14.54
N ALA A 117 -10.84 11.17 -14.59
CA ALA A 117 -11.64 12.39 -14.50
C ALA A 117 -11.90 12.82 -13.05
N ASP A 118 -11.70 11.96 -12.06
CA ASP A 118 -11.94 12.29 -10.66
C ASP A 118 -10.87 13.24 -10.11
N PRO A 119 -11.23 14.49 -9.73
CA PRO A 119 -10.28 15.46 -9.21
C PRO A 119 -9.66 15.08 -7.85
N LEU A 120 -10.17 14.05 -7.18
CA LEU A 120 -9.63 13.54 -5.94
C LEU A 120 -8.55 12.47 -6.16
N VAL A 121 -8.45 11.94 -7.37
CA VAL A 121 -7.42 10.94 -7.73
C VAL A 121 -6.13 11.65 -8.14
N TYR A 122 -5.04 11.27 -7.51
CA TYR A 122 -3.71 11.74 -7.89
C TYR A 122 -3.12 10.83 -8.98
N THR A 123 -3.06 11.35 -10.20
CA THR A 123 -2.51 10.64 -11.38
C THR A 123 -1.03 10.94 -11.65
N GLY A 124 -0.39 11.72 -10.78
CA GLY A 124 1.01 12.09 -10.91
C GLY A 124 1.97 10.97 -10.47
N LYS A 125 3.27 11.25 -10.59
CA LYS A 125 4.31 10.30 -10.18
C LYS A 125 4.45 10.26 -8.67
N ILE A 126 4.57 9.06 -8.11
CA ILE A 126 4.97 8.90 -6.71
C ILE A 126 6.43 9.30 -6.53
N SER A 127 6.74 9.83 -5.36
CA SER A 127 8.07 10.34 -5.06
C SER A 127 9.11 9.24 -4.88
N ALA A 128 10.39 9.58 -5.06
CA ALA A 128 11.50 8.67 -4.82
C ALA A 128 11.49 8.12 -3.38
N ARG A 129 11.08 8.94 -2.40
CA ARG A 129 10.94 8.48 -1.03
C ARG A 129 9.81 7.47 -0.89
N LEU A 130 8.61 7.76 -1.38
CA LEU A 130 7.49 6.83 -1.27
C LEU A 130 7.78 5.50 -1.98
N ALA A 131 8.37 5.55 -3.20
CA ALA A 131 8.75 4.34 -3.93
C ALA A 131 9.72 3.46 -3.11
N LYS A 132 10.79 4.06 -2.58
CA LYS A 132 11.77 3.37 -1.72
C LYS A 132 11.11 2.75 -0.48
N GLU A 133 10.30 3.52 0.23
CA GLU A 133 9.60 3.07 1.43
C GLU A 133 8.62 1.91 1.15
N MET A 134 7.91 1.96 0.02
CA MET A 134 7.04 0.86 -0.40
C MET A 134 7.84 -0.42 -0.69
N PHE A 135 8.95 -0.33 -1.43
CA PHE A 135 9.78 -1.51 -1.70
C PHE A 135 10.34 -2.13 -0.42
N GLU A 136 10.78 -1.33 0.54
CA GLU A 136 11.25 -1.85 1.82
C GLU A 136 10.14 -2.51 2.63
N ALA A 137 8.92 -1.94 2.62
CA ALA A 137 7.77 -2.56 3.25
C ALA A 137 7.36 -3.88 2.57
N MET A 138 7.38 -3.94 1.23
CA MET A 138 7.13 -5.17 0.46
C MET A 138 8.12 -6.27 0.87
N HIS A 139 9.41 -5.98 0.88
CA HIS A 139 10.44 -6.94 1.28
C HIS A 139 10.27 -7.41 2.72
N ARG A 140 9.92 -6.49 3.63
CA ARG A 140 9.65 -6.84 5.02
C ARG A 140 8.46 -7.79 5.15
N VAL A 141 7.34 -7.47 4.49
CA VAL A 141 6.15 -8.34 4.52
C VAL A 141 6.47 -9.70 3.93
N GLN A 142 7.15 -9.78 2.77
CA GLN A 142 7.54 -11.05 2.16
C GLN A 142 8.41 -11.91 3.09
N ALA A 143 9.33 -11.29 3.84
CA ALA A 143 10.20 -11.99 4.77
C ALA A 143 9.49 -12.48 6.05
N GLU A 144 8.51 -11.69 6.54
CA GLU A 144 7.90 -11.88 7.85
C GLU A 144 6.43 -12.37 7.77
N ALA A 145 5.79 -12.46 6.58
CA ALA A 145 4.36 -12.79 6.42
C ALA A 145 3.95 -14.05 7.20
N ARG A 146 4.84 -15.06 7.27
CA ARG A 146 4.58 -16.31 8.01
C ARG A 146 4.41 -16.13 9.52
N THR A 147 4.70 -14.96 10.06
CA THR A 147 4.44 -14.63 11.48
C THR A 147 3.01 -14.18 11.73
N ILE A 148 2.28 -13.79 10.68
CA ILE A 148 0.88 -13.38 10.80
C ILE A 148 0.02 -14.63 10.99
N ARG A 149 -0.77 -14.66 12.07
CA ARG A 149 -1.63 -15.79 12.47
C ARG A 149 -3.12 -15.43 12.49
N VAL A 150 -3.44 -14.13 12.41
CA VAL A 150 -4.84 -13.69 12.35
C VAL A 150 -5.51 -14.27 11.10
N PRO A 151 -6.77 -14.75 11.19
CA PRO A 151 -7.49 -15.24 10.03
C PRO A 151 -7.54 -14.19 8.92
N MET A 152 -7.17 -14.56 7.70
CA MET A 152 -7.14 -13.64 6.55
C MET A 152 -7.91 -14.20 5.36
N LEU A 153 -8.64 -13.30 4.70
CA LEU A 153 -9.15 -13.49 3.35
C LEU A 153 -8.32 -12.64 2.40
N ILE A 154 -7.69 -13.28 1.41
CA ILE A 154 -6.92 -12.58 0.38
C ILE A 154 -7.62 -12.78 -0.96
N LEU A 155 -7.96 -11.66 -1.61
CA LEU A 155 -8.58 -11.61 -2.93
C LEU A 155 -7.60 -10.93 -3.89
N HIS A 156 -7.32 -11.54 -5.03
CA HIS A 156 -6.41 -10.96 -6.02
C HIS A 156 -6.90 -11.28 -7.44
N GLY A 157 -6.85 -10.28 -8.32
CA GLY A 157 -7.13 -10.49 -9.74
C GLY A 157 -5.99 -11.29 -10.39
N ALA A 158 -6.31 -12.37 -11.10
CA ALA A 158 -5.28 -13.21 -11.73
C ALA A 158 -4.46 -12.48 -12.81
N GLU A 159 -4.98 -11.37 -13.32
CA GLU A 159 -4.34 -10.56 -14.36
C GLU A 159 -4.05 -9.13 -13.87
N ASP A 160 -3.81 -8.97 -12.56
CA ASP A 160 -3.41 -7.68 -11.99
C ASP A 160 -2.02 -7.30 -12.52
N SER A 161 -1.97 -6.21 -13.30
CA SER A 161 -0.73 -5.72 -13.93
C SER A 161 0.02 -4.70 -13.06
N LEU A 162 -0.53 -4.30 -11.92
CA LEU A 162 0.08 -3.32 -11.00
C LEU A 162 0.74 -4.00 -9.82
N ALA A 163 0.08 -5.03 -9.25
CA ALA A 163 0.59 -5.83 -8.15
C ALA A 163 0.56 -7.31 -8.53
N ALA A 164 1.70 -7.98 -8.46
CA ALA A 164 1.80 -9.39 -8.84
C ALA A 164 0.94 -10.29 -7.93
N PRO A 165 0.03 -11.12 -8.49
CA PRO A 165 -0.80 -12.04 -7.68
C PRO A 165 0.02 -13.00 -6.82
N GLU A 166 1.25 -13.35 -7.23
CA GLU A 166 2.18 -14.18 -6.45
C GLU A 166 2.54 -13.54 -5.10
N GLY A 167 2.44 -12.21 -4.99
CA GLY A 167 2.61 -11.49 -3.73
C GLY A 167 1.59 -11.88 -2.66
N SER A 168 0.48 -12.49 -3.05
CA SER A 168 -0.56 -12.98 -2.14
C SER A 168 -0.34 -14.42 -1.64
N GLN A 169 0.78 -15.05 -2.00
CA GLN A 169 1.09 -16.45 -1.67
C GLN A 169 2.16 -16.61 -0.57
N TYR A 170 2.67 -15.52 -0.01
CA TYR A 170 3.71 -15.51 1.04
C TYR A 170 3.25 -16.00 2.40
#